data_ef355bfa49eded1112cfc124b4b4c697
#
_entry.id   ef355bfa49eded1112cfc124b4b4c697
#
_cell.length_a   1.000
_cell.length_b   1.000
_cell.length_c   1.000
_cell.angle_alpha   90.00
_cell.angle_beta   90.00
_cell.angle_gamma   90.00
#
_symmetry.space_group_name_H-M   'P 1'
#
loop_
_entity.id
_entity.type
_entity.pdbx_description
1 polymer ?
#
loop_
_entity_poly.entity_id
_entity_poly.type
_entity_poly.pdbx_seq_one_letter_code
_entity_poly.pdbx_strand_id
1 'polypeptide(L)' 'MEINEKIVKLKIREAELQEQLAHYEAQVPVNNMGKWARQTAIDRISERLKKVQEKIHFHDSIYLSNEIYKEWKKDVQ' A
#
# COMPACT_ATOMS: atom_id res chain seq x y z
N MET A 1 5.04 -5.08 -19.37
CA MET A 1 6.03 -4.11 -18.88
C MET A 1 6.25 -4.32 -17.39
N GLU A 2 7.51 -4.45 -17.00
CA GLU A 2 7.89 -4.86 -15.65
C GLU A 2 7.39 -3.91 -14.56
N ILE A 3 7.41 -2.60 -14.79
CA ILE A 3 6.99 -1.58 -13.82
C ILE A 3 5.51 -1.74 -13.50
N ASN A 4 4.67 -1.97 -14.51
CA ASN A 4 3.24 -2.14 -14.32
C ASN A 4 2.91 -3.42 -13.53
N GLU A 5 3.66 -4.50 -13.75
CA GLU A 5 3.47 -5.74 -13.02
C GLU A 5 3.78 -5.56 -11.52
N LYS A 6 4.86 -4.85 -11.20
CA LYS A 6 5.21 -4.56 -9.80
C LYS A 6 4.15 -3.73 -9.11
N ILE A 7 3.65 -2.69 -9.78
CA ILE A 7 2.60 -1.83 -9.24
C ILE A 7 1.31 -2.64 -9.04
N VAL A 8 0.94 -3.47 -10.01
CA VAL A 8 -0.25 -4.32 -9.89
C VAL A 8 -0.13 -5.27 -8.69
N LYS A 9 1.01 -5.92 -8.52
CA LYS A 9 1.25 -6.80 -7.37
C LYS A 9 1.16 -6.05 -6.05
N LEU A 10 1.72 -4.85 -5.98
CA LEU A 10 1.65 -4.02 -4.78
C LEU A 10 0.22 -3.58 -4.48
N LYS A 11 -0.56 -3.23 -5.49
CA LYS A 11 -1.97 -2.86 -5.31
C LYS A 11 -2.82 -4.03 -4.86
N ILE A 12 -2.56 -5.22 -5.37
CA ILE A 12 -3.22 -6.46 -4.91
C ILE A 12 -2.88 -6.68 -3.43
N ARG A 13 -1.63 -6.54 -3.05
CA ARG A 13 -1.20 -6.68 -1.66
C ARG A 13 -1.85 -5.63 -0.76
N GLU A 14 -1.95 -4.40 -1.23
CA GLU A 14 -2.65 -3.33 -0.52
C GLU A 14 -4.10 -3.70 -0.26
N ALA A 15 -4.81 -4.16 -1.29
CA ALA A 15 -6.22 -4.57 -1.16
C ALA A 15 -6.38 -5.73 -0.18
N GLU A 16 -5.48 -6.72 -0.20
CA GLU A 16 -5.50 -7.84 0.74
C GLU A 16 -5.31 -7.35 2.18
N LEU A 17 -4.36 -6.44 2.40
CA LEU A 17 -4.11 -5.89 3.73
C LEU A 17 -5.27 -5.03 4.22
N GLN A 18 -5.89 -4.25 3.34
CA GLN A 18 -7.09 -3.47 3.67
C GLN A 18 -8.25 -4.38 4.06
N GLU A 19 -8.43 -5.48 3.37
CA GLU A 19 -9.46 -6.47 3.69
C GLU A 19 -9.21 -7.11 5.05
N GLN A 20 -7.96 -7.50 5.34
CA GLN A 20 -7.59 -8.04 6.64
C GLN A 20 -7.83 -7.02 7.76
N LEU A 21 -7.46 -5.76 7.51
CA LEU A 21 -7.67 -4.69 8.48
C LEU A 21 -9.15 -4.50 8.79
N ALA A 22 -9.99 -4.45 7.77
CA ALA A 22 -11.43 -4.33 7.92
C ALA A 22 -12.02 -5.50 8.71
N HIS A 23 -11.50 -6.71 8.49
CA HIS A 23 -11.93 -7.90 9.22
C HIS A 23 -11.66 -7.75 10.72
N TYR A 24 -10.45 -7.32 11.11
CA TYR A 24 -10.11 -7.12 12.51
C TYR A 24 -10.85 -5.93 13.13
N GLU A 25 -11.05 -4.85 12.37
CA GLU A 25 -11.82 -3.71 12.85
C GLU A 25 -13.28 -4.05 13.12
N ALA A 26 -13.84 -4.97 12.35
CA ALA A 26 -15.22 -5.42 12.52
C ALA A 26 -15.41 -6.37 13.70
N GLN A 27 -14.35 -6.97 14.23
CA GLN A 27 -14.42 -7.87 15.38
C GLN A 27 -14.76 -7.12 16.66
N VAL A 28 -15.66 -7.69 17.45
CA VAL A 28 -16.01 -7.15 18.78
C VAL A 28 -15.36 -8.04 19.83
N PRO A 29 -14.30 -7.58 20.51
CA PRO A 29 -13.62 -8.39 21.51
C PRO A 29 -14.49 -8.58 22.77
N VAL A 30 -14.45 -9.77 23.34
CA VAL A 30 -15.26 -10.15 24.51
C VAL A 30 -14.53 -9.85 25.82
N ASN A 31 -13.20 -9.81 25.80
CA ASN A 31 -12.37 -9.60 26.99
C ASN A 31 -11.14 -8.76 26.68
N ASN A 32 -10.37 -8.43 27.72
CA ASN A 32 -9.18 -7.59 27.58
C ASN A 32 -8.08 -8.23 26.73
N MET A 33 -7.90 -9.54 26.81
CA MET A 33 -6.94 -10.26 25.96
C MET A 33 -7.35 -10.17 24.50
N GLY A 34 -8.62 -10.31 24.21
CA GLY A 34 -9.17 -10.15 22.87
C GLY A 34 -8.95 -8.75 22.32
N LYS A 35 -9.15 -7.73 23.15
CA LYS A 35 -8.88 -6.33 22.80
C LYS A 35 -7.42 -6.10 22.47
N TRP A 36 -6.52 -6.63 23.29
CA TRP A 36 -5.08 -6.50 23.07
C TRP A 36 -4.65 -7.20 21.78
N ALA A 37 -5.10 -8.44 21.58
CA ALA A 37 -4.78 -9.22 20.38
C ALA A 37 -5.29 -8.53 19.11
N ARG A 38 -6.51 -8.01 19.14
CA ARG A 38 -7.11 -7.25 18.05
C ARG A 38 -6.29 -6.01 17.73
N GLN A 39 -5.95 -5.21 18.73
CA GLN A 39 -5.19 -3.99 18.54
C GLN A 39 -3.79 -4.30 18.00
N THR A 40 -3.13 -5.32 18.51
CA THR A 40 -1.82 -5.76 18.02
C THR A 40 -1.89 -6.15 16.54
N ALA A 41 -2.92 -6.91 16.14
CA ALA A 41 -3.12 -7.31 14.74
C ALA A 41 -3.37 -6.09 13.85
N ILE A 42 -4.22 -5.15 14.29
CA ILE A 42 -4.51 -3.91 13.56
C ILE A 42 -3.22 -3.10 13.38
N ASP A 43 -2.43 -2.94 14.43
CA ASP A 43 -1.18 -2.18 14.37
C ASP A 43 -0.19 -2.79 13.39
N ARG A 44 -0.02 -4.11 13.40
CA ARG A 44 0.87 -4.82 12.48
C ARG A 44 0.42 -4.71 11.03
N ILE A 45 -0.87 -4.88 10.78
CA ILE A 45 -1.43 -4.79 9.43
C ILE A 45 -1.32 -3.35 8.92
N SER A 46 -1.64 -2.37 9.76
CA SER A 46 -1.53 -0.95 9.43
C SER A 46 -0.09 -0.57 9.06
N GLU A 47 0.89 -1.09 9.78
CA GLU A 47 2.30 -0.84 9.49
C GLU A 47 2.71 -1.45 8.14
N ARG A 48 2.30 -2.68 7.87
CA ARG A 48 2.54 -3.34 6.58
C ARG A 48 1.87 -2.60 5.43
N LEU A 49 0.63 -2.18 5.64
CA LEU A 49 -0.13 -1.40 4.66
C LEU A 49 0.57 -0.09 4.34
N LYS A 50 1.04 0.62 5.35
CA LYS A 50 1.80 1.85 5.17
C LYS A 50 3.03 1.64 4.31
N LYS A 51 3.80 0.57 4.56
CA LYS A 51 4.99 0.24 3.78
C LYS A 51 4.65 -0.06 2.32
N VAL A 52 3.58 -0.80 2.08
CA VAL A 52 3.11 -1.10 0.72
C VAL A 52 2.68 0.18 0.01
N GLN A 53 1.93 1.05 0.68
CA GLN A 53 1.50 2.33 0.13
C GLN A 53 2.68 3.25 -0.20
N GLU A 54 3.70 3.27 0.63
CA GLU A 54 4.94 4.02 0.37
C GLU A 54 5.64 3.50 -0.89
N LYS A 55 5.70 2.18 -1.08
CA LYS A 55 6.29 1.58 -2.27
C LYS A 55 5.51 1.91 -3.53
N ILE A 56 4.19 1.87 -3.48
CA ILE A 56 3.32 2.25 -4.60
C ILE A 56 3.56 3.70 -4.96
N HIS A 57 3.57 4.58 -3.98
CA HIS A 57 3.81 6.01 -4.20
C HIS A 57 5.19 6.26 -4.82
N PHE A 58 6.21 5.55 -4.35
CA PHE A 58 7.56 5.65 -4.89
C PHE A 58 7.61 5.27 -6.36
N HIS A 59 6.99 4.15 -6.74
CA HIS A 59 6.94 3.72 -8.15
C HIS A 59 6.15 4.68 -9.02
N ASP A 60 5.01 5.18 -8.54
CA ASP A 60 4.21 6.16 -9.26
C ASP A 60 5.00 7.46 -9.46
N SER A 61 5.72 7.91 -8.45
CA SER A 61 6.54 9.13 -8.54
C SER A 61 7.65 8.99 -9.57
N ILE A 62 8.34 7.85 -9.61
CA ILE A 62 9.38 7.58 -10.60
C ILE A 62 8.78 7.57 -12.00
N TYR A 63 7.64 6.91 -12.18
CA TYR A 63 6.97 6.85 -13.48
C TYR A 63 6.60 8.24 -13.98
N LEU A 64 5.97 9.05 -13.13
CA LEU A 64 5.59 10.41 -13.47
C LEU A 64 6.80 11.28 -13.80
N SER A 65 7.87 11.16 -13.01
CA SER A 65 9.12 11.91 -13.26
C SER A 65 9.72 11.56 -14.61
N ASN A 66 9.71 10.28 -14.98
CA ASN A 66 10.22 9.84 -16.28
C ASN A 66 9.37 10.36 -17.43
N GLU A 67 8.04 10.38 -17.27
CA GLU A 67 7.13 10.91 -18.30
C GLU A 67 7.31 12.42 -18.48
N ILE A 68 7.44 13.16 -17.41
CA ILE A 68 7.70 14.60 -17.44
C ILE A 68 9.04 14.88 -18.11
N TYR A 69 10.08 14.12 -17.78
CA TYR A 69 11.40 14.27 -18.39
C TYR A 69 11.35 14.03 -19.90
N LYS A 70 10.64 13.00 -20.34
CA LYS A 70 10.50 12.68 -21.76
C LYS A 70 9.84 13.80 -22.53
N GLU A 71 8.76 14.38 -21.99
CA GLU A 71 8.06 15.51 -22.61
C GLU A 71 8.94 16.74 -22.66
N TRP A 72 9.62 17.05 -21.56
CA TRP A 72 10.56 18.17 -21.51
C TRP A 72 11.66 18.02 -22.54
N LYS A 73 12.22 16.84 -22.68
CA LYS A 73 13.27 16.56 -23.65
C LYS A 73 12.80 16.76 -25.11
N LYS A 74 11.57 16.40 -25.39
CA LYS A 74 10.98 16.63 -26.72
C LYS A 74 10.88 18.13 -27.07
N ASP A 75 10.48 18.92 -26.08
CA ASP A 75 10.32 20.38 -26.29
C ASP A 75 11.67 21.07 -26.50
N VAL A 76 12.73 20.56 -25.94
CA VAL A 76 14.08 21.13 -26.05
C VAL A 76 14.74 20.74 -27.39
N GLN A 77 14.33 19.66 -28.00
CA GLN A 77 14.85 19.24 -29.29
C GLN A 77 14.13 19.95 -30.45
#